data_e20a8aa3197277bfa8e728044eee669b
#
_entry.id   e20a8aa3197277bfa8e728044eee669b
#
_cell.length_a   1.000
_cell.length_b   1.000
_cell.length_c   1.000
_cell.angle_alpha   90.00
_cell.angle_beta   90.00
_cell.angle_gamma   90.00
#
_symmetry.space_group_name_H-M   'P 1'
#
loop_
_entity.id
_entity.type
_entity.pdbx_description
1 polymer ?
#
loop_
_entity_poly.entity_id
_entity_poly.type
_entity_poly.pdbx_seq_one_letter_code
_entity_poly.pdbx_strand_id
1 'polypeptide(L)'
;VKCIDEEIPFEIPKGWEWTRIRNISQSYIGLTYSPTDVSSRGTIVLRSSNIQNGKIVLNDVVRVSKEISEKLQVEKNDIIICARNGSAKLVGKSAVVTDVTEPMTFGAFMAICKTALYQYVSIFLQSDLFFSQLRGVSGTTTINQLTQNNFNDFWIPIPPANEQKRIVEKLQNVSPFIERYSKSQETLNLMNIQIKEQLKKSILQEAIQGKLVPQIAEEGTAQELLEQIRQEKQKLVKEGKLKKSVLTDSVIYKGDDNKY
;
A
#
# COMPACT_ATOMS: atom_id res chain seq x y z
N VAL A 1 30.71 14.71 30.78
CA VAL A 1 29.38 15.15 30.32
C VAL A 1 29.58 15.73 28.93
N LYS A 2 28.89 15.18 27.91
CA LYS A 2 28.94 15.67 26.54
C LYS A 2 27.75 16.61 26.36
N CYS A 3 27.97 17.82 25.82
CA CYS A 3 26.88 18.66 25.34
C CYS A 3 26.20 17.96 24.15
N ILE A 4 24.88 17.92 24.12
CA ILE A 4 24.07 17.24 23.10
C ILE A 4 23.24 18.25 22.27
N ASP A 5 23.43 19.54 22.48
CA ASP A 5 22.63 20.59 21.84
C ASP A 5 22.69 20.51 20.30
N GLU A 6 23.84 20.10 19.74
CA GLU A 6 24.02 19.90 18.31
C GLU A 6 23.41 18.58 17.79
N GLU A 7 23.09 17.63 18.69
CA GLU A 7 22.50 16.34 18.33
C GLU A 7 20.96 16.36 18.42
N ILE A 8 20.37 17.40 19.06
CA ILE A 8 18.92 17.53 19.26
C ILE A 8 18.25 18.03 18.00
N PRO A 9 17.26 17.31 17.46
CA PRO A 9 16.66 17.64 16.17
C PRO A 9 15.80 18.92 16.19
N PHE A 10 15.21 19.28 17.34
CA PHE A 10 14.34 20.45 17.52
C PHE A 10 14.11 20.74 18.99
N GLU A 11 13.63 21.92 19.32
CA GLU A 11 13.24 22.30 20.69
C GLU A 11 11.95 21.57 21.10
N ILE A 12 11.92 21.10 22.35
CA ILE A 12 10.78 20.41 22.94
C ILE A 12 10.05 21.30 23.96
N PRO A 13 8.74 21.08 24.21
CA PRO A 13 7.99 21.84 25.21
C PRO A 13 8.59 21.71 26.60
N LYS A 14 8.35 22.73 27.43
CA LYS A 14 8.75 22.70 28.83
C LYS A 14 8.12 21.50 29.55
N GLY A 15 8.95 20.72 30.22
CA GLY A 15 8.54 19.50 30.94
C GLY A 15 8.64 18.23 30.10
N TRP A 16 9.10 18.33 28.85
CA TRP A 16 9.52 17.18 28.06
C TRP A 16 11.03 16.98 28.22
N GLU A 17 11.49 15.74 27.99
CA GLU A 17 12.91 15.40 28.05
C GLU A 17 13.34 14.59 26.84
N TRP A 18 14.53 14.88 26.30
CA TRP A 18 15.15 14.03 25.31
C TRP A 18 15.80 12.82 25.95
N THR A 19 15.57 11.65 25.40
CA THR A 19 16.25 10.43 25.83
C THR A 19 16.56 9.54 24.64
N ARG A 20 17.33 8.47 24.86
CA ARG A 20 17.59 7.45 23.85
C ARG A 20 16.67 6.25 24.07
N ILE A 21 16.32 5.56 23.00
CA ILE A 21 15.45 4.36 23.02
C ILE A 21 15.97 3.35 24.04
N ARG A 22 17.28 3.15 24.15
CA ARG A 22 17.89 2.22 25.12
C ARG A 22 17.52 2.50 26.58
N ASN A 23 17.22 3.74 26.96
CA ASN A 23 16.91 4.10 28.30
C ASN A 23 15.47 3.78 28.73
N ILE A 24 14.59 3.50 27.76
CA ILE A 24 13.16 3.29 27.98
C ILE A 24 12.67 1.95 27.45
N SER A 25 13.54 1.15 26.83
CA SER A 25 13.17 -0.12 26.20
C SER A 25 14.32 -1.12 26.21
N GLN A 26 13.96 -2.38 25.97
CA GLN A 26 14.87 -3.44 25.59
C GLN A 26 14.57 -3.85 24.15
N SER A 27 15.60 -3.94 23.32
CA SER A 27 15.43 -4.36 21.92
C SER A 27 16.32 -5.56 21.58
N TYR A 28 15.83 -6.43 20.72
CA TYR A 28 16.55 -7.62 20.26
C TYR A 28 16.32 -7.84 18.78
N ILE A 29 17.32 -8.39 18.09
CA ILE A 29 17.18 -8.90 16.73
C ILE A 29 16.68 -10.34 16.81
N GLY A 30 15.83 -10.72 15.86
CA GLY A 30 15.12 -11.99 15.88
C GLY A 30 15.93 -13.23 15.57
N LEU A 31 15.23 -14.34 15.60
CA LEU A 31 15.75 -15.69 15.49
C LEU A 31 16.32 -15.97 14.08
N THR A 32 17.54 -16.48 14.03
CA THR A 32 18.05 -17.17 12.85
C THR A 32 17.66 -18.65 12.94
N TYR A 33 16.99 -19.15 11.91
CA TYR A 33 16.58 -20.55 11.82
C TYR A 33 16.89 -21.10 10.42
N SER A 34 17.10 -22.39 10.34
CA SER A 34 17.35 -23.12 9.09
C SER A 34 16.06 -23.71 8.51
N PRO A 35 16.02 -24.12 7.23
CA PRO A 35 14.89 -24.84 6.67
C PRO A 35 14.53 -26.12 7.44
N THR A 36 15.50 -26.76 8.10
CA THR A 36 15.30 -27.96 8.91
C THR A 36 14.56 -27.67 10.24
N ASP A 37 14.58 -26.42 10.72
CA ASP A 37 13.86 -26.01 11.93
C ASP A 37 12.37 -25.76 11.63
N VAL A 38 12.00 -25.62 10.34
CA VAL A 38 10.61 -25.36 9.93
C VAL A 38 9.74 -26.57 10.15
N SER A 39 8.59 -26.38 10.78
CA SER A 39 7.63 -27.42 11.14
C SER A 39 6.20 -26.96 10.92
N SER A 40 5.27 -27.91 10.78
CA SER A 40 3.83 -27.62 10.76
C SER A 40 3.28 -27.26 12.15
N ARG A 41 4.03 -27.56 13.20
CA ARG A 41 3.68 -27.27 14.61
C ARG A 41 4.84 -26.54 15.28
N GLY A 42 4.55 -25.82 16.38
CA GLY A 42 5.58 -25.10 17.15
C GLY A 42 5.36 -23.59 17.16
N THR A 43 6.42 -22.85 17.45
CA THR A 43 6.40 -21.41 17.64
C THR A 43 6.26 -20.66 16.30
N ILE A 44 5.32 -19.74 16.21
CA ILE A 44 5.14 -18.86 15.04
C ILE A 44 6.33 -17.90 14.94
N VAL A 45 6.88 -17.74 13.72
CA VAL A 45 7.94 -16.78 13.41
C VAL A 45 7.37 -15.61 12.63
N LEU A 46 7.27 -14.45 13.27
CA LEU A 46 6.81 -13.22 12.64
C LEU A 46 7.85 -12.71 11.64
N ARG A 47 7.40 -12.36 10.45
CA ARG A 47 8.19 -11.82 9.33
C ARG A 47 7.61 -10.47 8.89
N SER A 48 8.29 -9.76 8.00
CA SER A 48 7.81 -8.47 7.48
C SER A 48 6.45 -8.55 6.79
N SER A 49 6.09 -9.70 6.19
CA SER A 49 4.77 -9.97 5.60
C SER A 49 3.65 -10.00 6.64
N ASN A 50 3.96 -10.33 7.89
CA ASN A 50 3.00 -10.37 8.99
C ASN A 50 2.68 -9.00 9.58
N ILE A 51 3.37 -7.93 9.18
CA ILE A 51 3.00 -6.56 9.53
C ILE A 51 2.21 -5.96 8.37
N GLN A 52 0.93 -5.67 8.56
CA GLN A 52 0.07 -5.05 7.54
C GLN A 52 -0.74 -3.92 8.17
N ASN A 53 -0.63 -2.72 7.59
CA ASN A 53 -1.32 -1.52 8.07
C ASN A 53 -1.15 -1.27 9.58
N GLY A 54 0.09 -1.45 10.09
CA GLY A 54 0.42 -1.25 11.51
C GLY A 54 -0.14 -2.33 12.47
N LYS A 55 -0.63 -3.46 11.93
CA LYS A 55 -1.19 -4.59 12.70
C LYS A 55 -0.45 -5.88 12.39
N ILE A 56 -0.43 -6.80 13.37
CA ILE A 56 0.04 -8.16 13.16
C ILE A 56 -1.07 -8.98 12.50
N VAL A 57 -0.72 -9.66 11.39
CA VAL A 57 -1.63 -10.52 10.62
C VAL A 57 -1.00 -11.91 10.48
N LEU A 58 -1.73 -12.94 10.87
CA LEU A 58 -1.26 -14.33 10.94
C LEU A 58 -1.78 -15.22 9.80
N ASN A 59 -2.14 -14.65 8.63
CA ASN A 59 -2.68 -15.40 7.50
C ASN A 59 -1.63 -16.31 6.81
N ASP A 60 -0.36 -15.91 6.84
CA ASP A 60 0.78 -16.68 6.30
C ASP A 60 1.89 -16.70 7.32
N VAL A 61 1.99 -17.78 8.08
CA VAL A 61 2.97 -17.94 9.14
C VAL A 61 3.90 -19.12 8.89
N VAL A 62 5.17 -18.93 9.25
CA VAL A 62 6.14 -20.00 9.38
C VAL A 62 6.19 -20.41 10.84
N ARG A 63 6.32 -21.68 11.11
CA ARG A 63 6.50 -22.24 12.46
C ARG A 63 7.85 -22.95 12.56
N VAL A 64 8.43 -22.92 13.74
CA VAL A 64 9.68 -23.62 14.04
C VAL A 64 9.50 -24.49 15.28
N SER A 65 10.15 -25.65 15.27
CA SER A 65 10.20 -26.59 16.40
C SER A 65 11.35 -26.31 17.37
N LYS A 66 12.19 -25.31 17.06
CA LYS A 66 13.34 -24.91 17.86
C LYS A 66 12.90 -24.26 19.18
N GLU A 67 13.65 -24.52 20.25
CA GLU A 67 13.50 -23.83 21.53
C GLU A 67 13.82 -22.34 21.37
N ILE A 68 12.94 -21.48 21.90
CA ILE A 68 13.05 -20.04 21.79
C ILE A 68 13.46 -19.47 23.15
N SER A 69 14.58 -18.72 23.17
CA SER A 69 15.03 -18.04 24.39
C SER A 69 13.99 -16.99 24.82
N GLU A 70 13.81 -16.79 26.10
CA GLU A 70 12.84 -15.88 26.72
C GLU A 70 12.83 -14.47 26.10
N LYS A 71 14.02 -13.89 25.88
CA LYS A 71 14.17 -12.57 25.27
C LYS A 71 13.61 -12.44 23.82
N LEU A 72 13.45 -13.58 23.12
CA LEU A 72 12.90 -13.63 21.77
C LEU A 72 11.45 -14.14 21.75
N GLN A 73 10.85 -14.41 22.90
CA GLN A 73 9.43 -14.65 23.00
C GLN A 73 8.65 -13.35 22.87
N VAL A 74 7.61 -13.37 22.05
CA VAL A 74 6.74 -12.23 21.82
C VAL A 74 5.64 -12.22 22.87
N GLU A 75 5.43 -11.08 23.47
CA GLU A 75 4.41 -10.84 24.49
C GLU A 75 3.43 -9.75 24.02
N LYS A 76 2.29 -9.69 24.68
CA LYS A 76 1.33 -8.60 24.49
C LYS A 76 1.98 -7.25 24.78
N ASN A 77 1.69 -6.26 23.94
CA ASN A 77 2.24 -4.91 23.98
C ASN A 77 3.70 -4.77 23.50
N ASP A 78 4.35 -5.84 23.10
CA ASP A 78 5.62 -5.74 22.39
C ASP A 78 5.42 -5.07 21.03
N ILE A 79 6.47 -4.41 20.54
CA ILE A 79 6.47 -3.78 19.21
C ILE A 79 7.41 -4.57 18.31
N ILE A 80 6.88 -5.13 17.24
CA ILE A 80 7.66 -5.81 16.20
C ILE A 80 8.01 -4.82 15.10
N ILE A 81 9.28 -4.79 14.71
CA ILE A 81 9.83 -3.83 13.75
C ILE A 81 10.52 -4.60 12.62
N CYS A 82 10.28 -4.23 11.38
CA CYS A 82 11.05 -4.74 10.24
C CYS A 82 12.44 -4.09 10.25
N ALA A 83 13.46 -4.85 10.70
CA ALA A 83 14.82 -4.36 10.83
C ALA A 83 15.63 -4.46 9.52
N ARG A 84 15.28 -5.41 8.63
CA ARG A 84 15.96 -5.61 7.34
C ARG A 84 14.98 -6.06 6.27
N ASN A 85 15.09 -5.47 5.08
CA ASN A 85 14.31 -5.89 3.92
C ASN A 85 15.03 -5.49 2.63
N GLY A 86 14.80 -6.24 1.53
CA GLY A 86 15.28 -5.86 0.21
C GLY A 86 14.68 -4.55 -0.31
N SER A 87 13.46 -4.19 0.16
CA SER A 87 12.83 -2.91 -0.10
C SER A 87 13.08 -1.95 1.05
N ALA A 88 13.75 -0.83 0.80
CA ALA A 88 13.99 0.22 1.78
C ALA A 88 12.70 0.79 2.42
N LYS A 89 11.58 0.78 1.67
CA LYS A 89 10.28 1.26 2.12
C LYS A 89 9.67 0.41 3.26
N LEU A 90 10.14 -0.82 3.43
CA LEU A 90 9.64 -1.74 4.45
C LEU A 90 10.46 -1.73 5.73
N VAL A 91 11.70 -1.21 5.70
CA VAL A 91 12.55 -1.09 6.89
C VAL A 91 11.98 0.00 7.81
N GLY A 92 11.87 -0.29 9.09
CA GLY A 92 11.22 0.58 10.07
C GLY A 92 9.70 0.37 10.21
N LYS A 93 9.06 -0.37 9.31
CA LYS A 93 7.65 -0.76 9.43
C LYS A 93 7.44 -1.52 10.74
N SER A 94 6.47 -1.13 11.53
CA SER A 94 6.26 -1.67 12.87
C SER A 94 4.79 -1.95 13.17
N ALA A 95 4.55 -2.82 14.15
CA ALA A 95 3.22 -3.09 14.70
C ALA A 95 3.31 -3.47 16.17
N VAL A 96 2.32 -3.04 16.96
CA VAL A 96 2.12 -3.47 18.33
C VAL A 96 1.42 -4.83 18.35
N VAL A 97 1.91 -5.73 19.18
CA VAL A 97 1.27 -7.03 19.42
C VAL A 97 0.09 -6.83 20.38
N THR A 98 -1.12 -6.94 19.85
CA THR A 98 -2.36 -6.72 20.64
C THR A 98 -2.80 -7.96 21.40
N ASP A 99 -2.51 -9.14 20.85
CA ASP A 99 -2.87 -10.42 21.43
C ASP A 99 -1.86 -11.52 21.08
N VAL A 100 -1.68 -12.48 21.98
CA VAL A 100 -0.80 -13.64 21.81
C VAL A 100 -1.61 -14.90 22.09
N THR A 101 -2.21 -15.47 21.06
CA THR A 101 -3.04 -16.68 21.16
C THR A 101 -2.23 -17.97 21.13
N GLU A 102 -1.02 -17.92 20.56
CA GLU A 102 -0.10 -19.03 20.43
C GLU A 102 1.33 -18.52 20.68
N PRO A 103 2.30 -19.40 21.02
CA PRO A 103 3.70 -19.00 21.15
C PRO A 103 4.23 -18.37 19.86
N MET A 104 4.81 -17.18 19.98
CA MET A 104 5.35 -16.41 18.84
C MET A 104 6.78 -15.95 19.12
N THR A 105 7.58 -15.90 18.07
CA THR A 105 8.89 -15.27 17.97
C THR A 105 8.96 -14.45 16.69
N PHE A 106 10.11 -13.94 16.32
CA PHE A 106 10.31 -13.13 15.12
C PHE A 106 11.62 -13.49 14.44
N GLY A 107 11.65 -13.39 13.12
CA GLY A 107 12.80 -13.82 12.31
C GLY A 107 13.96 -12.82 12.35
N ALA A 108 15.16 -13.23 11.92
CA ALA A 108 16.41 -12.46 11.94
C ALA A 108 16.37 -11.11 11.19
N PHE A 109 15.38 -10.90 10.34
CA PHE A 109 15.15 -9.63 9.64
C PHE A 109 14.18 -8.71 10.39
N MET A 110 13.74 -9.12 11.55
CA MET A 110 12.86 -8.38 12.44
C MET A 110 13.59 -8.02 13.73
N ALA A 111 13.10 -6.99 14.39
CA ALA A 111 13.48 -6.64 15.74
C ALA A 111 12.24 -6.54 16.63
N ILE A 112 12.44 -6.67 17.92
CA ILE A 112 11.43 -6.40 18.94
C ILE A 112 11.88 -5.23 19.80
N CYS A 113 10.91 -4.41 20.21
CA CYS A 113 11.07 -3.38 21.22
C CYS A 113 10.08 -3.66 22.37
N LYS A 114 10.63 -4.00 23.53
CA LYS A 114 9.88 -4.25 24.77
C LYS A 114 9.95 -3.00 25.66
N THR A 115 8.79 -2.41 25.93
CA THR A 115 8.73 -1.16 26.74
C THR A 115 7.36 -0.99 27.38
N ALA A 116 7.34 -0.44 28.60
CA ALA A 116 6.09 -0.03 29.24
C ALA A 116 5.39 1.15 28.50
N LEU A 117 6.15 1.92 27.70
CA LEU A 117 5.67 3.07 26.94
C LEU A 117 5.23 2.69 25.51
N TYR A 118 4.84 1.43 25.28
CA TYR A 118 4.61 0.87 23.92
C TYR A 118 3.67 1.72 23.05
N GLN A 119 2.62 2.28 23.62
CA GLN A 119 1.67 3.11 22.87
C GLN A 119 2.34 4.38 22.32
N TYR A 120 3.11 5.08 23.16
CA TYR A 120 3.81 6.29 22.74
C TYR A 120 4.98 5.97 21.79
N VAL A 121 5.76 4.94 22.10
CA VAL A 121 6.87 4.49 21.25
C VAL A 121 6.35 4.03 19.88
N SER A 122 5.19 3.39 19.81
CA SER A 122 4.59 3.01 18.52
C SER A 122 4.24 4.22 17.64
N ILE A 123 3.84 5.34 18.23
CA ILE A 123 3.62 6.62 17.55
C ILE A 123 4.94 7.19 17.05
N PHE A 124 5.96 7.21 17.91
CA PHE A 124 7.29 7.65 17.51
C PHE A 124 7.83 6.86 16.31
N LEU A 125 7.65 5.55 16.28
CA LEU A 125 8.09 4.69 15.17
C LEU A 125 7.37 4.96 13.84
N GLN A 126 6.28 5.74 13.84
CA GLN A 126 5.56 6.18 12.65
C GLN A 126 5.88 7.64 12.28
N SER A 127 6.71 8.33 13.05
CA SER A 127 7.02 9.75 12.88
C SER A 127 8.15 9.99 11.89
N ASP A 128 8.17 11.18 11.30
CA ASP A 128 9.29 11.63 10.46
C ASP A 128 10.60 11.72 11.25
N LEU A 129 10.54 11.95 12.56
CA LEU A 129 11.72 11.95 13.43
C LEU A 129 12.40 10.57 13.45
N PHE A 130 11.64 9.51 13.60
CA PHE A 130 12.18 8.14 13.53
C PHE A 130 12.78 7.85 12.16
N PHE A 131 12.05 8.14 11.08
CA PHE A 131 12.53 7.85 9.73
C PHE A 131 13.69 8.74 9.29
N SER A 132 13.81 9.96 9.80
CA SER A 132 14.97 10.83 9.53
C SER A 132 16.24 10.28 10.20
N GLN A 133 16.16 9.82 11.42
CA GLN A 133 17.27 9.16 12.13
C GLN A 133 17.64 7.84 11.42
N LEU A 134 16.64 7.05 11.01
CA LEU A 134 16.87 5.81 10.27
C LEU A 134 17.62 6.05 8.95
N ARG A 135 17.28 7.11 8.22
CA ARG A 135 18.03 7.53 7.00
C ARG A 135 19.43 8.00 7.32
N GLY A 136 19.61 8.75 8.41
CA GLY A 136 20.91 9.31 8.82
C GLY A 136 21.96 8.24 9.16
N VAL A 137 21.55 7.10 9.72
CA VAL A 137 22.50 6.02 10.06
C VAL A 137 22.82 5.08 8.90
N SER A 138 22.15 5.21 7.79
CA SER A 138 22.32 4.28 6.64
C SER A 138 23.58 4.51 5.82
N GLY A 139 24.26 5.66 5.95
CA GLY A 139 25.53 5.98 5.24
C GLY A 139 25.47 5.88 3.70
N THR A 140 24.37 5.36 3.14
CA THR A 140 24.12 5.14 1.72
C THR A 140 22.72 5.63 1.37
N THR A 141 22.45 5.87 0.09
CA THR A 141 21.14 6.28 -0.42
C THR A 141 20.04 5.23 -0.22
N THR A 142 20.40 4.01 0.19
CA THR A 142 19.46 2.90 0.35
C THR A 142 19.44 2.40 1.81
N ILE A 143 18.32 2.56 2.50
CA ILE A 143 18.10 2.04 3.86
C ILE A 143 17.83 0.54 3.73
N ASN A 144 18.81 -0.31 4.01
CA ASN A 144 18.63 -1.76 3.92
C ASN A 144 18.55 -2.45 5.28
N GLN A 145 18.99 -1.79 6.35
CA GLN A 145 19.05 -2.39 7.68
C GLN A 145 19.01 -1.37 8.81
N LEU A 146 18.18 -1.64 9.80
CA LEU A 146 18.18 -1.03 11.13
C LEU A 146 18.91 -1.98 12.08
N THR A 147 20.11 -1.64 12.54
CA THR A 147 20.83 -2.43 13.54
C THR A 147 20.27 -2.16 14.93
N GLN A 148 20.43 -3.10 15.86
CA GLN A 148 20.03 -2.93 17.25
C GLN A 148 20.72 -1.72 17.90
N ASN A 149 22.01 -1.53 17.64
CA ASN A 149 22.77 -0.41 18.20
C ASN A 149 22.23 0.94 17.71
N ASN A 150 22.01 1.07 16.40
CA ASN A 150 21.45 2.30 15.83
C ASN A 150 20.07 2.59 16.41
N PHE A 151 19.18 1.58 16.48
CA PHE A 151 17.86 1.73 17.07
C PHE A 151 17.93 2.21 18.53
N ASN A 152 18.78 1.57 19.34
CA ASN A 152 18.99 1.92 20.73
C ASN A 152 19.53 3.34 20.94
N ASP A 153 20.25 3.88 19.94
CA ASP A 153 20.83 5.22 19.99
C ASP A 153 19.91 6.33 19.48
N PHE A 154 18.77 6.01 18.90
CA PHE A 154 17.83 7.01 18.41
C PHE A 154 17.30 7.88 19.53
N TRP A 155 17.19 9.17 19.24
CA TRP A 155 16.59 10.16 20.11
C TRP A 155 15.06 10.09 20.03
N ILE A 156 14.44 10.15 21.19
CA ILE A 156 13.00 10.24 21.36
C ILE A 156 12.67 11.30 22.40
N PRO A 157 11.75 12.25 22.12
CA PRO A 157 11.27 13.19 23.12
C PRO A 157 10.19 12.52 23.97
N ILE A 158 10.29 12.64 25.28
CA ILE A 158 9.36 12.00 26.22
C ILE A 158 8.53 13.07 26.94
N PRO A 159 7.21 13.11 26.72
CA PRO A 159 6.27 13.92 27.49
C PRO A 159 6.03 13.36 28.88
N PRO A 160 5.51 14.15 29.84
CA PRO A 160 4.94 13.63 31.06
C PRO A 160 3.89 12.55 30.84
N ALA A 161 3.79 11.55 31.73
CA ALA A 161 2.98 10.34 31.53
C ALA A 161 1.50 10.63 31.19
N ASN A 162 0.88 11.62 31.81
CA ASN A 162 -0.50 12.02 31.53
C ASN A 162 -0.64 12.67 30.15
N GLU A 163 0.39 13.37 29.70
CA GLU A 163 0.41 13.96 28.36
C GLU A 163 0.59 12.91 27.29
N GLN A 164 1.44 11.90 27.50
CA GLN A 164 1.55 10.74 26.62
C GLN A 164 0.18 10.09 26.38
N LYS A 165 -0.60 9.86 27.46
CA LYS A 165 -1.96 9.29 27.35
C LYS A 165 -2.88 10.17 26.48
N ARG A 166 -2.89 11.49 26.73
CA ARG A 166 -3.71 12.42 25.94
C ARG A 166 -3.31 12.45 24.46
N ILE A 167 -2.00 12.37 24.17
CA ILE A 167 -1.51 12.29 22.79
C ILE A 167 -2.01 11.00 22.11
N VAL A 168 -1.86 9.85 22.78
CA VAL A 168 -2.32 8.54 22.30
C VAL A 168 -3.83 8.56 22.02
N GLU A 169 -4.63 9.00 23.00
CA GLU A 169 -6.08 9.10 22.88
C GLU A 169 -6.51 10.03 21.73
N LYS A 170 -5.86 11.17 21.59
CA LYS A 170 -6.15 12.11 20.51
C LYS A 170 -5.89 11.49 19.14
N LEU A 171 -4.77 10.80 18.98
CA LEU A 171 -4.43 10.12 17.72
C LEU A 171 -5.38 8.95 17.40
N GLN A 172 -5.74 8.14 18.41
CA GLN A 172 -6.73 7.08 18.26
C GLN A 172 -8.10 7.62 17.82
N ASN A 173 -8.51 8.77 18.37
CA ASN A 173 -9.77 9.40 18.00
C ASN A 173 -9.76 10.00 16.59
N VAL A 174 -8.62 10.47 16.10
CA VAL A 174 -8.49 11.10 14.76
C VAL A 174 -8.26 10.06 13.66
N SER A 175 -7.58 8.95 13.97
CA SER A 175 -7.21 7.91 12.98
C SER A 175 -8.38 7.42 12.13
N PRO A 176 -9.58 7.09 12.67
CA PRO A 176 -10.70 6.63 11.85
C PRO A 176 -11.20 7.67 10.82
N PHE A 177 -11.07 8.96 11.14
CA PHE A 177 -11.43 10.03 10.21
C PHE A 177 -10.43 10.13 9.05
N ILE A 178 -9.12 9.98 9.36
CA ILE A 178 -8.07 9.95 8.34
C ILE A 178 -8.26 8.75 7.41
N GLU A 179 -8.55 7.56 7.94
CA GLU A 179 -8.83 6.37 7.13
C GLU A 179 -10.05 6.55 6.22
N ARG A 180 -11.13 7.15 6.73
CA ARG A 180 -12.32 7.46 5.94
C ARG A 180 -12.01 8.46 4.83
N TYR A 181 -11.26 9.51 5.15
CA TYR A 181 -10.84 10.50 4.18
C TYR A 181 -9.99 9.86 3.07
N SER A 182 -9.00 9.03 3.42
CA SER A 182 -8.14 8.32 2.46
C SER A 182 -8.97 7.48 1.48
N LYS A 183 -9.91 6.67 1.98
CA LYS A 183 -10.81 5.88 1.14
C LYS A 183 -11.65 6.73 0.19
N SER A 184 -12.19 7.85 0.68
CA SER A 184 -12.98 8.76 -0.15
C SER A 184 -12.12 9.40 -1.24
N GLN A 185 -10.89 9.79 -0.90
CA GLN A 185 -9.93 10.36 -1.84
C GLN A 185 -9.50 9.36 -2.92
N GLU A 186 -9.24 8.11 -2.54
CA GLU A 186 -8.93 7.05 -3.50
C GLU A 186 -10.09 6.81 -4.47
N THR A 187 -11.32 6.75 -3.96
CA THR A 187 -12.53 6.61 -4.79
C THR A 187 -12.67 7.77 -5.77
N LEU A 188 -12.48 9.00 -5.31
CA LEU A 188 -12.53 10.20 -6.15
C LEU A 188 -11.45 10.17 -7.25
N ASN A 189 -10.23 9.77 -6.90
CA ASN A 189 -9.13 9.63 -7.87
C ASN A 189 -9.45 8.58 -8.94
N LEU A 190 -10.00 7.43 -8.57
CA LEU A 190 -10.44 6.40 -9.52
C LEU A 190 -11.55 6.91 -10.43
N MET A 191 -12.55 7.62 -9.90
CA MET A 191 -13.61 8.25 -10.69
C MET A 191 -13.04 9.26 -11.69
N ASN A 192 -12.11 10.10 -11.28
CA ASN A 192 -11.48 11.11 -12.15
C ASN A 192 -10.66 10.47 -13.29
N ILE A 193 -10.03 9.34 -13.06
CA ILE A 193 -9.33 8.57 -14.11
C ILE A 193 -10.34 7.95 -15.09
N GLN A 194 -11.43 7.39 -14.59
CA GLN A 194 -12.43 6.68 -15.38
C GLN A 194 -13.35 7.60 -16.18
N ILE A 195 -13.66 8.81 -15.68
CA ILE A 195 -14.65 9.73 -16.29
C ILE A 195 -14.30 10.05 -17.74
N LYS A 196 -13.02 10.23 -18.04
CA LYS A 196 -12.54 10.55 -19.39
C LYS A 196 -12.85 9.45 -20.39
N GLU A 197 -12.61 8.19 -20.00
CA GLU A 197 -12.90 7.02 -20.84
C GLU A 197 -14.39 6.75 -20.96
N GLN A 198 -15.14 6.92 -19.88
CA GLN A 198 -16.60 6.76 -19.89
C GLN A 198 -17.27 7.83 -20.75
N LEU A 199 -16.85 9.08 -20.63
CA LEU A 199 -17.36 10.17 -21.46
C LEU A 199 -17.10 9.92 -22.95
N LYS A 200 -15.88 9.51 -23.30
CA LYS A 200 -15.53 9.14 -24.68
C LYS A 200 -16.43 8.03 -25.22
N LYS A 201 -16.62 6.95 -24.43
CA LYS A 201 -17.52 5.85 -24.81
C LYS A 201 -18.96 6.31 -25.00
N SER A 202 -19.46 7.17 -24.10
CA SER A 202 -20.81 7.71 -24.19
C SER A 202 -21.00 8.55 -25.45
N ILE A 203 -20.05 9.44 -25.77
CA ILE A 203 -20.10 10.27 -26.99
C ILE A 203 -20.07 9.38 -28.24
N LEU A 204 -19.21 8.37 -28.27
CA LEU A 204 -19.16 7.42 -29.39
C LEU A 204 -20.47 6.64 -29.53
N GLN A 205 -21.10 6.27 -28.42
CA GLN A 205 -22.39 5.57 -28.44
C GLN A 205 -23.50 6.49 -29.01
N GLU A 206 -23.56 7.74 -28.59
CA GLU A 206 -24.51 8.72 -29.13
C GLU A 206 -24.26 8.98 -30.64
N ALA A 207 -22.98 9.03 -31.07
CA ALA A 207 -22.63 9.19 -32.48
C ALA A 207 -23.12 8.01 -33.31
N ILE A 208 -22.89 6.78 -32.89
CA ILE A 208 -23.30 5.56 -33.59
C ILE A 208 -24.83 5.39 -33.64
N GLN A 209 -25.52 5.91 -32.59
CA GLN A 209 -27.00 5.92 -32.56
C GLN A 209 -27.63 7.06 -33.34
N GLY A 210 -26.83 7.90 -34.00
CA GLY A 210 -27.33 9.05 -34.76
C GLY A 210 -27.93 10.18 -33.92
N LYS A 211 -27.56 10.24 -32.62
CA LYS A 211 -28.08 11.25 -31.67
C LYS A 211 -27.13 12.41 -31.43
N LEU A 212 -25.87 12.28 -31.88
CA LEU A 212 -24.84 13.28 -31.58
C LEU A 212 -25.01 14.57 -32.39
N VAL A 213 -25.47 14.44 -33.64
CA VAL A 213 -25.71 15.56 -34.55
C VAL A 213 -27.12 15.48 -35.12
N PRO A 214 -27.78 16.59 -35.42
CA PRO A 214 -29.07 16.60 -36.09
C PRO A 214 -28.90 16.06 -37.53
N GLN A 215 -29.91 15.37 -38.03
CA GLN A 215 -29.95 14.93 -39.43
C GLN A 215 -30.31 16.11 -40.33
N ILE A 216 -29.59 16.24 -41.44
CA ILE A 216 -29.81 17.30 -42.46
C ILE A 216 -30.33 16.62 -43.73
N ALA A 217 -31.53 16.98 -44.15
CA ALA A 217 -32.22 16.29 -45.26
C ALA A 217 -31.48 16.45 -46.60
N GLU A 218 -30.77 17.55 -46.80
CA GLU A 218 -30.01 17.87 -48.01
C GLU A 218 -28.74 17.03 -48.18
N GLU A 219 -28.28 16.31 -47.16
CA GLU A 219 -27.08 15.48 -47.24
C GLU A 219 -27.31 14.12 -47.94
N GLY A 220 -28.53 13.83 -48.34
CA GLY A 220 -28.88 12.58 -49.02
C GLY A 220 -29.12 11.41 -48.04
N THR A 221 -29.17 10.20 -48.60
CA THR A 221 -29.47 8.99 -47.82
C THR A 221 -28.31 7.99 -47.81
N ALA A 222 -28.20 7.20 -46.76
CA ALA A 222 -27.24 6.10 -46.69
C ALA A 222 -27.50 5.04 -47.79
N GLN A 223 -28.75 4.92 -48.27
CA GLN A 223 -29.11 4.01 -49.34
C GLN A 223 -28.46 4.42 -50.67
N GLU A 224 -28.46 5.71 -51.00
CA GLU A 224 -27.79 6.28 -52.17
C GLU A 224 -26.28 6.05 -52.10
N LEU A 225 -25.66 6.27 -50.97
CA LEU A 225 -24.25 6.01 -50.76
C LEU A 225 -23.89 4.54 -50.93
N LEU A 226 -24.68 3.62 -50.38
CA LEU A 226 -24.47 2.18 -50.55
C LEU A 226 -24.58 1.73 -51.98
N GLU A 227 -25.51 2.30 -52.78
CA GLU A 227 -25.65 2.01 -54.22
C GLU A 227 -24.43 2.50 -55.01
N GLN A 228 -23.93 3.71 -54.74
CA GLN A 228 -22.69 4.21 -55.33
C GLN A 228 -21.49 3.29 -55.01
N ILE A 229 -21.33 2.86 -53.77
CA ILE A 229 -20.28 1.90 -53.36
C ILE A 229 -20.42 0.57 -54.13
N ARG A 230 -21.64 0.07 -54.32
CA ARG A 230 -21.90 -1.16 -55.06
C ARG A 230 -21.49 -1.03 -56.55
N GLN A 231 -21.84 0.09 -57.20
CA GLN A 231 -21.45 0.37 -58.58
C GLN A 231 -19.93 0.48 -58.73
N GLU A 232 -19.26 1.13 -57.80
CA GLU A 232 -17.81 1.25 -57.82
C GLU A 232 -17.11 -0.09 -57.61
N LYS A 233 -17.57 -0.92 -56.71
CA LYS A 233 -17.08 -2.30 -56.52
C LYS A 233 -17.23 -3.12 -57.78
N GLN A 234 -18.39 -3.04 -58.48
CA GLN A 234 -18.62 -3.74 -59.74
C GLN A 234 -17.63 -3.29 -60.82
N LYS A 235 -17.34 -1.99 -60.90
CA LYS A 235 -16.36 -1.43 -61.84
C LYS A 235 -14.97 -1.98 -61.58
N LEU A 236 -14.54 -1.98 -60.34
CA LEU A 236 -13.21 -2.46 -59.90
C LEU A 236 -13.05 -3.99 -60.14
N VAL A 237 -14.13 -4.76 -60.03
CA VAL A 237 -14.11 -6.19 -60.35
C VAL A 237 -13.98 -6.40 -61.86
N LYS A 238 -14.67 -5.59 -62.69
CA LYS A 238 -14.55 -5.65 -64.16
C LYS A 238 -13.14 -5.26 -64.62
N GLU A 239 -12.49 -4.33 -63.92
CA GLU A 239 -11.10 -3.91 -64.18
C GLU A 239 -10.06 -4.90 -63.65
N GLY A 240 -10.48 -6.00 -63.00
CA GLY A 240 -9.57 -7.00 -62.43
C GLY A 240 -8.86 -6.58 -61.14
N LYS A 241 -9.23 -5.43 -60.57
CA LYS A 241 -8.62 -4.87 -59.33
C LYS A 241 -9.20 -5.48 -58.07
N LEU A 242 -10.41 -6.08 -58.14
CA LEU A 242 -11.06 -6.74 -57.01
C LEU A 242 -11.55 -8.15 -57.43
N LYS A 243 -11.57 -9.08 -56.45
CA LYS A 243 -12.10 -10.45 -56.67
C LYS A 243 -13.64 -10.44 -56.71
N LYS A 244 -14.25 -11.27 -57.52
CA LYS A 244 -15.71 -11.43 -57.61
C LYS A 244 -16.41 -11.73 -56.29
N SER A 245 -15.72 -12.39 -55.37
CA SER A 245 -16.24 -12.71 -54.01
C SER A 245 -16.57 -11.47 -53.16
N VAL A 246 -16.07 -10.27 -53.52
CA VAL A 246 -16.36 -9.00 -52.81
C VAL A 246 -17.74 -8.44 -53.18
N LEU A 247 -18.40 -9.01 -54.20
CA LEU A 247 -19.76 -8.62 -54.64
C LEU A 247 -20.90 -9.38 -53.94
N THR A 248 -20.56 -10.31 -53.04
CA THR A 248 -21.56 -11.03 -52.23
C THR A 248 -22.03 -10.13 -51.08
N ASP A 249 -23.20 -9.57 -51.22
CA ASP A 249 -23.82 -8.75 -50.18
C ASP A 249 -24.75 -9.61 -49.32
N SER A 250 -24.70 -9.43 -47.99
CA SER A 250 -25.75 -9.90 -47.09
C SER A 250 -26.95 -8.98 -47.21
N VAL A 251 -28.13 -9.53 -47.42
CA VAL A 251 -29.36 -8.75 -47.45
C VAL A 251 -29.92 -8.67 -46.05
N ILE A 252 -29.99 -7.45 -45.52
CA ILE A 252 -30.59 -7.17 -44.21
C ILE A 252 -32.03 -6.67 -44.49
N TYR A 253 -33.00 -7.37 -43.91
CA TYR A 253 -34.40 -6.98 -44.03
C TYR A 253 -34.84 -6.25 -42.79
N LYS A 254 -35.59 -5.18 -42.99
CA LYS A 254 -36.32 -4.54 -41.93
C LYS A 254 -37.67 -5.25 -41.79
N GLY A 255 -37.99 -5.82 -40.63
CA GLY A 255 -39.26 -6.48 -40.38
C GLY A 255 -40.44 -5.50 -40.34
N ASP A 256 -41.66 -6.08 -40.38
CA ASP A 256 -42.90 -5.29 -40.34
C ASP A 256 -43.07 -4.49 -39.04
N ASP A 257 -42.35 -4.87 -37.99
CA ASP A 257 -42.29 -4.18 -36.70
C ASP A 257 -41.22 -3.07 -36.65
N ASN A 258 -40.64 -2.67 -37.80
CA ASN A 258 -39.54 -1.71 -37.92
C ASN A 258 -38.23 -2.12 -37.20
N LYS A 259 -38.04 -3.41 -36.86
CA LYS A 259 -36.78 -3.96 -36.32
C LYS A 259 -35.99 -4.68 -37.40
N TYR A 260 -34.66 -4.67 -37.26
CA TYR A 260 -33.72 -5.38 -38.13
C TYR A 260 -33.39 -6.75 -37.56
#